data_cdeb0638fda3f94019b0d00ba9c706f9
#
_entry.id   cdeb0638fda3f94019b0d00ba9c706f9
#
_cell.length_a   1.000
_cell.length_b   1.000
_cell.length_c   1.000
_cell.angle_alpha   90.00
_cell.angle_beta   90.00
_cell.angle_gamma   90.00
#
_symmetry.space_group_name_H-M   'P 1'
#
loop_
_entity.id
_entity.type
_entity.pdbx_description
1 polymer ?
#
loop_
_entity_poly.entity_id
_entity_poly.type
_entity_poly.pdbx_seq_one_letter_code
_entity_poly.pdbx_strand_id
1 'polypeptide(L)'
;VTARHVMRAAGVNVDLSPAAAAARLSDPAIGWSYVDQAQFCPALHDLLPLRTKMIKRQALTTIETQSKPITGRKKTHLVTGYVHKPYPPIYAMLARHAGFDSALIIRGVEGGVIPSLRQPGKATRYDNHGEEYEIDLDPVSLGIEQTARAVPLPDDLPKIERADEVAIAVDIKATAESAAKAGMAALRGEKGATYDSLLLTASLILHHVGKAASFKAAGEAVRAVLDSGAAAARVK
;
A
#
# COMPACT_ATOMS: atom_id res chain seq x y z
N VAL A 1 4.97 -4.26 -12.42
CA VAL A 1 4.10 -5.11 -11.59
C VAL A 1 3.23 -4.22 -10.74
N THR A 2 1.94 -4.52 -10.59
CA THR A 2 0.98 -3.76 -9.79
C THR A 2 0.46 -4.63 -8.63
N ALA A 3 -0.17 -4.00 -7.63
CA ALA A 3 -0.84 -4.72 -6.55
C ALA A 3 -1.84 -5.77 -7.07
N ARG A 4 -2.57 -5.46 -8.16
CA ARG A 4 -3.49 -6.41 -8.81
C ARG A 4 -2.79 -7.71 -9.22
N HIS A 5 -1.61 -7.62 -9.84
CA HIS A 5 -0.86 -8.81 -10.25
C HIS A 5 -0.43 -9.66 -9.05
N VAL A 6 0.09 -9.02 -8.00
CA VAL A 6 0.55 -9.70 -6.78
C VAL A 6 -0.62 -10.36 -6.04
N MET A 7 -1.74 -9.64 -5.86
CA MET A 7 -2.93 -10.18 -5.20
C MET A 7 -3.51 -11.38 -5.96
N ARG A 8 -3.58 -11.31 -7.30
CA ARG A 8 -4.02 -12.44 -8.13
C ARG A 8 -3.08 -13.64 -7.98
N ALA A 9 -1.76 -13.42 -7.98
CA ALA A 9 -0.77 -14.47 -7.76
C ALA A 9 -0.87 -15.10 -6.35
N ALA A 10 -1.32 -14.32 -5.35
CA ALA A 10 -1.62 -14.81 -4.01
C ALA A 10 -2.98 -15.52 -3.88
N GLY A 11 -3.72 -15.70 -4.98
CA GLY A 11 -5.03 -16.38 -5.01
C GLY A 11 -6.21 -15.50 -4.60
N VAL A 12 -6.01 -14.18 -4.47
CA VAL A 12 -7.08 -13.25 -4.12
C VAL A 12 -7.96 -12.95 -5.34
N ASN A 13 -9.29 -12.96 -5.17
CA ASN A 13 -10.18 -12.48 -6.21
C ASN A 13 -10.07 -10.96 -6.35
N VAL A 14 -9.51 -10.53 -7.47
CA VAL A 14 -9.25 -9.11 -7.80
C VAL A 14 -10.32 -8.48 -8.69
N ASP A 15 -11.34 -9.25 -9.06
CA ASP A 15 -12.39 -8.84 -10.00
C ASP A 15 -13.76 -8.66 -9.32
N LEU A 16 -13.76 -8.47 -7.99
CA LEU A 16 -14.96 -8.25 -7.21
C LEU A 16 -15.63 -6.91 -7.55
N SER A 17 -16.97 -6.90 -7.65
CA SER A 17 -17.73 -5.66 -7.67
C SER A 17 -17.55 -4.88 -6.36
N PRO A 18 -17.74 -3.54 -6.35
CA PRO A 18 -17.69 -2.75 -5.12
C PRO A 18 -18.62 -3.26 -4.02
N ALA A 19 -19.82 -3.74 -4.39
CA ALA A 19 -20.77 -4.31 -3.44
C ALA A 19 -20.24 -5.62 -2.81
N ALA A 20 -19.67 -6.53 -3.61
CA ALA A 20 -19.08 -7.76 -3.11
C ALA A 20 -17.85 -7.48 -2.23
N ALA A 21 -17.02 -6.50 -2.61
CA ALA A 21 -15.90 -6.05 -1.81
C ALA A 21 -16.34 -5.44 -0.46
N ALA A 22 -17.39 -4.63 -0.44
CA ALA A 22 -17.98 -4.08 0.79
C ALA A 22 -18.55 -5.17 1.70
N ALA A 23 -19.14 -6.22 1.14
CA ALA A 23 -19.60 -7.38 1.91
C ALA A 23 -18.42 -8.10 2.60
N ARG A 24 -17.31 -8.32 1.88
CA ARG A 24 -16.09 -8.91 2.47
C ARG A 24 -15.49 -8.05 3.59
N LEU A 25 -15.48 -6.72 3.44
CA LEU A 25 -15.04 -5.80 4.49
C LEU A 25 -15.92 -5.89 5.74
N SER A 26 -17.20 -6.19 5.58
CA SER A 26 -18.16 -6.32 6.68
C SER A 26 -18.13 -7.68 7.37
N ASP A 27 -17.50 -8.68 6.76
CA ASP A 27 -17.32 -10.01 7.34
C ASP A 27 -16.17 -10.00 8.36
N PRO A 28 -16.43 -10.24 9.67
CA PRO A 28 -15.39 -10.20 10.69
C PRO A 28 -14.31 -11.28 10.53
N ALA A 29 -14.61 -12.36 9.80
CA ALA A 29 -13.61 -13.41 9.49
C ALA A 29 -12.64 -12.99 8.38
N ILE A 30 -13.00 -12.02 7.55
CA ILE A 30 -12.20 -11.52 6.42
C ILE A 30 -11.66 -10.12 6.75
N GLY A 31 -12.54 -9.11 6.77
CA GLY A 31 -12.25 -7.73 7.18
C GLY A 31 -11.40 -6.92 6.20
N TRP A 32 -11.16 -7.42 4.99
CA TRP A 32 -10.44 -6.72 3.94
C TRP A 32 -10.88 -7.13 2.54
N SER A 33 -10.57 -6.31 1.53
CA SER A 33 -10.82 -6.66 0.13
C SER A 33 -9.92 -5.85 -0.79
N TYR A 34 -9.64 -6.41 -1.96
CA TYR A 34 -9.12 -5.66 -3.10
C TYR A 34 -10.29 -5.12 -3.92
N VAL A 35 -10.22 -3.87 -4.33
CA VAL A 35 -11.22 -3.23 -5.21
C VAL A 35 -10.50 -2.66 -6.42
N ASP A 36 -10.79 -3.18 -7.59
CA ASP A 36 -10.14 -2.76 -8.83
C ASP A 36 -10.82 -1.54 -9.45
N GLN A 37 -10.02 -0.63 -10.02
CA GLN A 37 -10.52 0.55 -10.70
C GLN A 37 -11.46 0.22 -11.85
N ALA A 38 -11.23 -0.87 -12.59
CA ALA A 38 -12.11 -1.32 -13.65
C ALA A 38 -13.54 -1.59 -13.16
N GLN A 39 -13.70 -1.96 -11.87
CA GLN A 39 -14.99 -2.30 -11.27
C GLN A 39 -15.69 -1.08 -10.67
N PHE A 40 -14.95 -0.11 -10.10
CA PHE A 40 -15.60 1.04 -9.46
C PHE A 40 -15.58 2.33 -10.28
N CYS A 41 -14.68 2.45 -11.26
CA CYS A 41 -14.60 3.61 -12.13
C CYS A 41 -14.11 3.21 -13.55
N PRO A 42 -14.98 2.51 -14.34
CA PRO A 42 -14.62 2.04 -15.69
C PRO A 42 -14.14 3.17 -16.59
N ALA A 43 -14.79 4.33 -16.55
CA ALA A 43 -14.43 5.47 -17.39
C ALA A 43 -12.97 5.94 -17.17
N LEU A 44 -12.46 5.87 -15.94
CA LEU A 44 -11.06 6.19 -15.63
C LEU A 44 -10.13 5.04 -16.02
N HIS A 45 -10.57 3.80 -15.86
CA HIS A 45 -9.84 2.61 -16.27
C HIS A 45 -9.63 2.57 -17.78
N ASP A 46 -10.63 2.94 -18.56
CA ASP A 46 -10.61 2.93 -20.04
C ASP A 46 -9.61 3.93 -20.63
N LEU A 47 -9.08 4.85 -19.81
CA LEU A 47 -7.97 5.75 -20.20
C LEU A 47 -6.59 5.08 -20.14
N LEU A 48 -6.47 3.84 -19.63
CA LEU A 48 -5.18 3.14 -19.56
C LEU A 48 -4.43 3.04 -20.89
N PRO A 49 -5.08 2.72 -22.06
CA PRO A 49 -4.40 2.68 -23.35
C PRO A 49 -3.84 4.05 -23.78
N LEU A 50 -4.53 5.13 -23.40
CA LEU A 50 -4.02 6.48 -23.63
C LEU A 50 -2.80 6.78 -22.75
N ARG A 51 -2.86 6.38 -21.49
CA ARG A 51 -1.78 6.58 -20.52
C ARG A 51 -0.48 5.87 -20.91
N THR A 52 -0.57 4.66 -21.48
CA THR A 52 0.62 3.93 -21.94
C THR A 52 1.36 4.61 -23.10
N LYS A 53 0.69 5.52 -23.83
CA LYS A 53 1.28 6.33 -24.88
C LYS A 53 1.95 7.62 -24.37
N MET A 54 1.78 7.96 -23.10
CA MET A 54 2.33 9.16 -22.49
C MET A 54 3.59 8.83 -21.70
N ILE A 55 4.70 9.49 -22.02
CA ILE A 55 6.00 9.25 -21.39
C ILE A 55 6.05 9.78 -19.95
N LYS A 56 5.33 10.86 -19.65
CA LYS A 56 5.31 11.51 -18.32
C LYS A 56 4.13 11.05 -17.47
N ARG A 57 4.33 11.06 -16.15
CA ARG A 57 3.25 10.81 -15.19
C ARG A 57 2.17 11.88 -15.31
N GLN A 58 0.93 11.47 -15.53
CA GLN A 58 -0.22 12.37 -15.69
C GLN A 58 -0.89 12.66 -14.34
N ALA A 59 -1.63 13.77 -14.26
CA ALA A 59 -2.46 14.12 -13.10
C ALA A 59 -3.49 13.03 -12.74
N LEU A 60 -3.96 12.26 -13.73
CA LEU A 60 -4.87 11.14 -13.54
C LEU A 60 -4.36 10.13 -12.50
N THR A 61 -3.04 9.87 -12.44
CA THR A 61 -2.47 8.94 -11.45
C THR A 61 -2.63 9.45 -10.01
N THR A 62 -2.67 10.76 -9.82
CA THR A 62 -2.96 11.38 -8.50
C THR A 62 -4.43 11.22 -8.15
N ILE A 63 -5.34 11.46 -9.10
CA ILE A 63 -6.79 11.30 -8.91
C ILE A 63 -7.14 9.84 -8.56
N GLU A 64 -6.55 8.89 -9.27
CA GLU A 64 -6.74 7.45 -9.03
C GLU A 64 -6.42 7.04 -7.60
N THR A 65 -5.34 7.56 -7.02
CA THR A 65 -4.93 7.25 -5.65
C THR A 65 -5.83 7.88 -4.58
N GLN A 66 -6.63 8.88 -4.94
CA GLN A 66 -7.58 9.59 -4.05
C GLN A 66 -9.03 9.12 -4.24
N SER A 67 -9.27 8.22 -5.16
CA SER A 67 -10.61 7.64 -5.36
C SER A 67 -11.05 6.85 -4.13
N LYS A 68 -12.31 7.02 -3.74
CA LYS A 68 -12.92 6.37 -2.58
C LYS A 68 -13.97 5.36 -3.05
N PRO A 69 -13.56 4.11 -3.39
CA PRO A 69 -14.49 3.10 -3.94
C PRO A 69 -15.52 2.60 -2.93
N ILE A 70 -15.20 2.69 -1.64
CA ILE A 70 -16.08 2.25 -0.54
C ILE A 70 -16.00 3.27 0.59
N THR A 71 -17.15 3.58 1.19
CA THR A 71 -17.24 4.45 2.36
C THR A 71 -17.49 3.63 3.62
N GLY A 72 -16.72 3.87 4.67
CA GLY A 72 -16.89 3.26 5.99
C GLY A 72 -18.19 3.71 6.67
N ARG A 73 -18.78 2.86 7.49
CA ARG A 73 -20.01 3.18 8.25
C ARG A 73 -19.81 4.27 9.30
N LYS A 74 -18.60 4.43 9.83
CA LYS A 74 -18.27 5.45 10.84
C LYS A 74 -17.31 6.48 10.26
N LYS A 75 -16.11 6.03 9.90
CA LYS A 75 -15.04 6.85 9.34
C LYS A 75 -14.38 6.15 8.17
N THR A 76 -13.87 6.93 7.24
CA THR A 76 -13.07 6.44 6.12
C THR A 76 -11.71 7.13 6.15
N HIS A 77 -10.66 6.34 6.26
CA HIS A 77 -9.28 6.82 6.34
C HIS A 77 -8.55 6.52 5.03
N LEU A 78 -7.72 7.46 4.58
CA LEU A 78 -6.85 7.27 3.42
C LEU A 78 -5.43 6.98 3.90
N VAL A 79 -4.77 6.00 3.28
CA VAL A 79 -3.31 5.85 3.34
C VAL A 79 -2.78 5.85 1.92
N THR A 80 -1.91 6.77 1.61
CA THR A 80 -1.34 6.94 0.27
C THR A 80 0.14 7.30 0.32
N GLY A 81 0.84 7.07 -0.77
CA GLY A 81 2.24 7.40 -0.90
C GLY A 81 2.50 8.53 -1.87
N TYR A 82 3.61 9.23 -1.69
CA TYR A 82 4.10 10.26 -2.61
C TYR A 82 5.61 10.20 -2.80
N VAL A 83 6.09 10.83 -3.90
CA VAL A 83 7.53 10.93 -4.22
C VAL A 83 8.03 12.37 -4.03
N HIS A 84 7.35 13.33 -4.63
CA HIS A 84 7.83 14.71 -4.73
C HIS A 84 7.30 15.60 -3.61
N LYS A 85 8.17 16.39 -3.02
CA LYS A 85 7.89 17.28 -1.86
C LYS A 85 6.63 18.16 -1.95
N PRO A 86 6.22 18.71 -3.12
CA PRO A 86 5.03 19.56 -3.19
C PRO A 86 3.68 18.82 -3.07
N TYR A 87 3.66 17.49 -3.11
CA TYR A 87 2.42 16.72 -3.18
C TYR A 87 1.62 16.56 -1.88
N PRO A 88 2.21 16.49 -0.68
CA PRO A 88 1.43 16.24 0.52
C PRO A 88 0.23 17.20 0.75
N PRO A 89 0.36 18.54 0.61
CA PRO A 89 -0.78 19.43 0.76
C PRO A 89 -1.85 19.20 -0.32
N ILE A 90 -1.42 18.90 -1.55
CA ILE A 90 -2.34 18.60 -2.67
C ILE A 90 -3.13 17.33 -2.37
N TYR A 91 -2.45 16.28 -1.88
CA TYR A 91 -3.09 15.02 -1.53
C TYR A 91 -4.04 15.18 -0.34
N ALA A 92 -3.67 15.95 0.67
CA ALA A 92 -4.53 16.24 1.80
C ALA A 92 -5.79 17.01 1.39
N MET A 93 -5.65 18.02 0.51
CA MET A 93 -6.78 18.77 -0.05
C MET A 93 -7.72 17.84 -0.84
N LEU A 94 -7.19 17.02 -1.74
CA LEU A 94 -7.97 16.08 -2.54
C LEU A 94 -8.65 15.01 -1.68
N ALA A 95 -7.97 14.51 -0.65
CA ALA A 95 -8.53 13.53 0.28
C ALA A 95 -9.72 14.12 1.07
N ARG A 96 -9.62 15.36 1.54
CA ARG A 96 -10.75 16.05 2.17
C ARG A 96 -11.90 16.26 1.20
N HIS A 97 -11.60 16.68 -0.04
CA HIS A 97 -12.63 16.84 -1.09
C HIS A 97 -13.33 15.51 -1.40
N ALA A 98 -12.60 14.40 -1.43
CA ALA A 98 -13.16 13.06 -1.61
C ALA A 98 -13.93 12.54 -0.37
N GLY A 99 -13.90 13.29 0.76
CA GLY A 99 -14.62 12.97 1.98
C GLY A 99 -13.97 11.91 2.84
N PHE A 100 -12.63 11.83 2.86
CA PHE A 100 -11.89 11.03 3.84
C PHE A 100 -11.79 11.80 5.16
N ASP A 101 -12.15 11.16 6.27
CA ASP A 101 -12.13 11.74 7.61
C ASP A 101 -10.69 12.01 8.09
N SER A 102 -9.73 11.22 7.66
CA SER A 102 -8.30 11.43 7.89
C SER A 102 -7.46 10.89 6.74
N ALA A 103 -6.24 11.37 6.63
CA ALA A 103 -5.26 10.80 5.71
C ALA A 103 -3.87 10.68 6.34
N LEU A 104 -3.17 9.62 5.95
CA LEU A 104 -1.76 9.38 6.20
C LEU A 104 -1.04 9.35 4.85
N ILE A 105 -0.22 10.37 4.59
CA ILE A 105 0.44 10.61 3.31
C ILE A 105 1.93 10.38 3.51
N ILE A 106 2.41 9.22 3.05
CA ILE A 106 3.73 8.68 3.37
C ILE A 106 4.71 9.01 2.25
N ARG A 107 5.90 9.49 2.58
CA ARG A 107 7.02 9.52 1.64
C ARG A 107 7.59 8.13 1.46
N GLY A 108 6.87 7.32 0.69
CA GLY A 108 7.23 5.91 0.49
C GLY A 108 8.29 5.71 -0.57
N VAL A 109 8.88 4.51 -0.57
CA VAL A 109 9.80 4.09 -1.62
C VAL A 109 9.04 4.00 -2.94
N GLU A 110 9.59 4.60 -4.00
CA GLU A 110 8.97 4.68 -5.32
C GLU A 110 7.54 5.23 -5.32
N GLY A 111 7.19 6.03 -4.29
CA GLY A 111 5.85 6.60 -4.15
C GLY A 111 4.78 5.65 -3.61
N GLY A 112 5.18 4.48 -3.16
CA GLY A 112 4.30 3.55 -2.45
C GLY A 112 4.03 3.98 -1.00
N VAL A 113 3.26 3.17 -0.28
CA VAL A 113 2.90 3.42 1.12
C VAL A 113 3.93 2.86 2.13
N ILE A 114 5.01 2.25 1.65
CA ILE A 114 6.06 1.67 2.49
C ILE A 114 7.19 2.69 2.64
N PRO A 115 7.47 3.19 3.85
CA PRO A 115 8.61 4.07 4.09
C PRO A 115 9.95 3.34 3.89
N SER A 116 11.05 4.09 3.92
CA SER A 116 12.38 3.48 3.93
C SER A 116 12.58 2.60 5.16
N LEU A 117 13.08 1.38 4.96
CA LEU A 117 13.43 0.46 6.06
C LEU A 117 14.78 0.78 6.69
N ARG A 118 15.62 1.56 5.99
CA ARG A 118 17.01 1.82 6.39
C ARG A 118 17.19 3.10 7.21
N GLN A 119 16.32 4.09 7.01
CA GLN A 119 16.54 5.42 7.58
C GLN A 119 15.23 6.07 7.99
N PRO A 120 15.26 6.95 9.00
CA PRO A 120 14.12 7.75 9.37
C PRO A 120 13.55 8.56 8.20
N GLY A 121 12.27 8.83 8.25
CA GLY A 121 11.53 9.59 7.26
C GLY A 121 10.42 10.40 7.91
N LYS A 122 9.54 10.97 7.08
CA LYS A 122 8.38 11.73 7.52
C LYS A 122 7.14 11.32 6.75
N ALA A 123 5.99 11.46 7.40
CA ALA A 123 4.70 11.44 6.74
C ALA A 123 3.90 12.69 7.12
N THR A 124 3.02 13.10 6.23
CA THR A 124 2.03 14.14 6.50
C THR A 124 0.72 13.49 6.90
N ARG A 125 0.07 14.02 7.89
CA ARG A 125 -1.17 13.49 8.42
C ARG A 125 -2.16 14.61 8.69
N TYR A 126 -3.47 14.34 8.52
CA TYR A 126 -4.55 15.10 9.13
C TYR A 126 -5.57 14.17 9.76
N ASP A 127 -6.29 14.64 10.76
CA ASP A 127 -7.36 13.92 11.46
C ASP A 127 -8.64 14.76 11.47
N ASN A 128 -9.80 14.12 11.33
CA ASN A 128 -11.13 14.73 11.39
C ASN A 128 -11.26 16.01 10.52
N HIS A 129 -10.77 15.92 9.28
CA HIS A 129 -10.74 17.03 8.31
C HIS A 129 -9.93 18.27 8.76
N GLY A 130 -9.16 18.16 9.85
CA GLY A 130 -8.35 19.24 10.41
C GLY A 130 -7.13 19.62 9.56
N GLU A 131 -6.24 20.43 10.12
CA GLU A 131 -4.99 20.84 9.48
C GLU A 131 -3.99 19.70 9.36
N GLU A 132 -3.08 19.83 8.39
CA GLU A 132 -1.98 18.88 8.22
C GLU A 132 -0.88 19.13 9.26
N TYR A 133 -0.27 18.04 9.69
CA TYR A 133 0.95 18.05 10.47
C TYR A 133 1.88 16.91 10.07
N GLU A 134 3.17 17.11 10.28
CA GLU A 134 4.17 16.07 10.03
C GLU A 134 4.34 15.16 11.23
N ILE A 135 4.58 13.88 10.96
CA ILE A 135 5.01 12.88 11.94
C ILE A 135 6.32 12.25 11.50
N ASP A 136 7.17 11.97 12.47
CA ASP A 136 8.43 11.26 12.23
C ASP A 136 8.18 9.75 12.14
N LEU A 137 8.88 9.13 11.21
CA LEU A 137 8.86 7.68 10.96
C LEU A 137 10.26 7.15 11.22
N ASP A 138 10.42 6.38 12.28
CA ASP A 138 11.71 5.75 12.59
C ASP A 138 11.56 4.23 12.64
N PRO A 139 12.10 3.50 11.65
CA PRO A 139 12.06 2.03 11.64
C PRO A 139 12.82 1.42 12.83
N VAL A 140 13.88 2.06 13.32
CA VAL A 140 14.67 1.57 14.45
C VAL A 140 13.84 1.50 15.74
N SER A 141 12.87 2.40 15.90
CA SER A 141 11.95 2.39 17.05
C SER A 141 11.09 1.12 17.13
N LEU A 142 10.97 0.38 16.03
CA LEU A 142 10.34 -0.94 15.94
C LEU A 142 11.35 -2.09 15.89
N GLY A 143 12.66 -1.84 16.09
CA GLY A 143 13.70 -2.85 15.99
C GLY A 143 13.98 -3.30 14.54
N ILE A 144 13.69 -2.44 13.56
CA ILE A 144 13.98 -2.71 12.15
C ILE A 144 15.35 -2.12 11.83
N GLU A 145 16.30 -2.98 11.49
CA GLU A 145 17.70 -2.63 11.17
C GLU A 145 18.08 -3.16 9.78
N GLN A 146 17.38 -2.65 8.75
CA GLN A 146 17.64 -3.05 7.37
C GLN A 146 18.70 -2.16 6.72
N THR A 147 19.61 -2.78 5.96
CA THR A 147 20.58 -2.08 5.11
C THR A 147 19.98 -1.62 3.80
N ALA A 148 18.97 -2.33 3.32
CA ALA A 148 18.22 -1.99 2.12
C ALA A 148 17.14 -0.96 2.43
N ARG A 149 16.93 -0.03 1.50
CA ARG A 149 15.86 0.98 1.58
C ARG A 149 14.47 0.39 1.37
N ALA A 150 14.40 -0.63 0.53
CA ALA A 150 13.18 -1.35 0.17
C ALA A 150 13.48 -2.84 0.05
N VAL A 151 12.42 -3.65 -0.07
CA VAL A 151 12.56 -5.07 -0.39
C VAL A 151 13.27 -5.21 -1.75
N PRO A 152 14.43 -5.87 -1.83
CA PRO A 152 15.12 -6.08 -3.09
C PRO A 152 14.31 -7.04 -3.98
N LEU A 153 14.42 -6.84 -5.30
CA LEU A 153 13.95 -7.84 -6.24
C LEU A 153 14.91 -9.04 -6.20
N PRO A 154 14.38 -10.28 -6.29
CA PRO A 154 15.23 -11.47 -6.42
C PRO A 154 16.13 -11.40 -7.67
N ASP A 155 17.37 -11.83 -7.52
CA ASP A 155 18.37 -11.79 -8.61
C ASP A 155 18.07 -12.82 -9.71
N ASP A 156 17.31 -13.87 -9.41
CA ASP A 156 16.93 -14.98 -10.29
C ASP A 156 15.67 -14.72 -11.12
N LEU A 157 15.10 -13.50 -11.04
CA LEU A 157 13.94 -13.16 -11.87
C LEU A 157 14.29 -13.14 -13.34
N PRO A 158 13.45 -13.75 -14.22
CA PRO A 158 13.63 -13.71 -15.65
C PRO A 158 13.69 -12.27 -16.17
N LYS A 159 14.75 -11.95 -16.91
CA LYS A 159 14.91 -10.66 -17.60
C LYS A 159 14.33 -10.79 -18.99
N ILE A 160 13.52 -9.81 -19.38
CA ILE A 160 13.00 -9.72 -20.76
C ILE A 160 13.85 -8.70 -21.50
N GLU A 161 14.54 -9.13 -22.55
CA GLU A 161 15.21 -8.21 -23.47
C GLU A 161 14.17 -7.58 -24.40
N ARG A 162 14.06 -6.26 -24.33
CA ARG A 162 13.31 -5.46 -25.30
C ARG A 162 14.31 -4.61 -26.07
N ALA A 163 14.26 -4.68 -27.38
CA ALA A 163 15.25 -4.08 -28.27
C ALA A 163 15.32 -2.54 -28.21
N ASP A 164 14.36 -1.86 -27.61
CA ASP A 164 14.14 -0.42 -27.66
C ASP A 164 13.94 0.24 -26.27
N GLU A 165 14.13 -0.48 -25.16
CA GLU A 165 13.96 0.08 -23.82
C GLU A 165 15.28 0.26 -23.08
N VAL A 166 15.47 1.45 -22.51
CA VAL A 166 16.61 1.82 -21.65
C VAL A 166 16.58 1.12 -20.29
N ALA A 167 15.42 0.59 -19.89
CA ALA A 167 15.23 -0.07 -18.60
C ALA A 167 15.18 -1.60 -18.75
N ILE A 168 15.75 -2.31 -17.79
CA ILE A 168 15.63 -3.76 -17.71
C ILE A 168 14.16 -4.12 -17.49
N ALA A 169 13.56 -4.78 -18.47
CA ALA A 169 12.22 -5.32 -18.32
C ALA A 169 12.27 -6.64 -17.56
N VAL A 170 11.42 -6.79 -16.53
CA VAL A 170 11.25 -8.03 -15.78
C VAL A 170 9.97 -8.73 -16.21
N ASP A 171 9.94 -10.05 -16.12
CA ASP A 171 8.73 -10.82 -16.33
C ASP A 171 7.69 -10.46 -15.26
N ILE A 172 6.55 -9.89 -15.70
CA ILE A 172 5.49 -9.40 -14.80
C ILE A 172 4.90 -10.55 -13.98
N LYS A 173 4.71 -11.72 -14.59
CA LYS A 173 4.12 -12.88 -13.93
C LYS A 173 5.08 -13.46 -12.88
N ALA A 174 6.32 -13.74 -13.26
CA ALA A 174 7.32 -14.25 -12.35
C ALA A 174 7.58 -13.30 -11.17
N THR A 175 7.66 -11.99 -11.44
CA THR A 175 7.82 -10.98 -10.38
C THR A 175 6.62 -10.94 -9.43
N ALA A 176 5.40 -11.04 -9.96
CA ALA A 176 4.19 -11.05 -9.14
C ALA A 176 4.09 -12.32 -8.28
N GLU A 177 4.43 -13.47 -8.82
CA GLU A 177 4.47 -14.75 -8.10
C GLU A 177 5.52 -14.74 -6.99
N SER A 178 6.73 -14.22 -7.27
CA SER A 178 7.78 -14.05 -6.27
C SER A 178 7.36 -13.10 -5.15
N ALA A 179 6.78 -11.95 -5.48
CA ALA A 179 6.29 -10.98 -4.50
C ALA A 179 5.14 -11.55 -3.66
N ALA A 180 4.22 -12.31 -4.27
CA ALA A 180 3.12 -12.97 -3.57
C ALA A 180 3.66 -14.02 -2.59
N LYS A 181 4.62 -14.84 -3.02
CA LYS A 181 5.29 -15.84 -2.17
C LYS A 181 5.97 -15.19 -0.96
N ALA A 182 6.77 -14.15 -1.19
CA ALA A 182 7.44 -13.41 -0.12
C ALA A 182 6.44 -12.73 0.83
N GLY A 183 5.37 -12.14 0.31
CA GLY A 183 4.29 -11.54 1.10
C GLY A 183 3.59 -12.57 1.98
N MET A 184 3.24 -13.74 1.43
CA MET A 184 2.59 -14.82 2.18
C MET A 184 3.50 -15.44 3.23
N ALA A 185 4.81 -15.54 2.98
CA ALA A 185 5.81 -15.99 3.95
C ALA A 185 5.91 -15.00 5.13
N ALA A 186 6.00 -13.70 4.84
CA ALA A 186 6.03 -12.64 5.84
C ALA A 186 4.74 -12.60 6.70
N LEU A 187 3.57 -12.80 6.09
CA LEU A 187 2.28 -12.89 6.80
C LEU A 187 2.17 -14.13 7.71
N ARG A 188 3.04 -15.13 7.52
CA ARG A 188 3.20 -16.31 8.38
C ARG A 188 4.33 -16.17 9.42
N GLY A 189 4.93 -14.98 9.52
CA GLY A 189 5.96 -14.67 10.51
C GLY A 189 7.40 -14.86 10.03
N GLU A 190 7.64 -15.21 8.75
CA GLU A 190 8.98 -15.31 8.21
C GLU A 190 9.65 -13.94 8.19
N LYS A 191 10.80 -13.83 8.90
CA LYS A 191 11.53 -12.57 9.08
C LYS A 191 12.30 -12.19 7.83
N GLY A 192 12.49 -10.89 7.63
CA GLY A 192 13.23 -10.31 6.50
C GLY A 192 12.62 -8.99 6.06
N ALA A 193 13.15 -8.42 4.98
CA ALA A 193 12.75 -7.08 4.51
C ALA A 193 11.24 -6.97 4.19
N THR A 194 10.61 -8.03 3.68
CA THR A 194 9.16 -8.05 3.42
C THR A 194 8.36 -8.02 4.72
N TYR A 195 8.75 -8.81 5.72
CA TYR A 195 8.16 -8.79 7.06
C TYR A 195 8.27 -7.40 7.69
N ASP A 196 9.45 -6.81 7.65
CA ASP A 196 9.73 -5.48 8.21
C ASP A 196 8.93 -4.38 7.50
N SER A 197 8.74 -4.50 6.18
CA SER A 197 7.87 -3.60 5.41
C SER A 197 6.42 -3.65 5.88
N LEU A 198 5.91 -4.85 6.11
CA LEU A 198 4.55 -5.05 6.63
C LEU A 198 4.44 -4.55 8.07
N LEU A 199 5.40 -4.89 8.92
CA LEU A 199 5.47 -4.43 10.31
C LEU A 199 5.44 -2.91 10.38
N LEU A 200 6.33 -2.23 9.67
CA LEU A 200 6.44 -0.77 9.68
C LEU A 200 5.16 -0.09 9.20
N THR A 201 4.66 -0.50 8.03
CA THR A 201 3.50 0.15 7.41
C THR A 201 2.21 -0.12 8.19
N ALA A 202 1.97 -1.37 8.61
CA ALA A 202 0.79 -1.71 9.39
C ALA A 202 0.78 -1.02 10.77
N SER A 203 1.95 -0.85 11.39
CA SER A 203 2.07 -0.12 12.67
C SER A 203 1.71 1.36 12.50
N LEU A 204 2.16 2.00 11.41
CA LEU A 204 1.78 3.37 11.08
C LEU A 204 0.27 3.51 10.91
N ILE A 205 -0.34 2.59 10.16
CA ILE A 205 -1.78 2.58 9.92
C ILE A 205 -2.55 2.37 11.23
N LEU A 206 -2.15 1.38 12.02
CA LEU A 206 -2.83 1.04 13.28
C LEU A 206 -2.79 2.20 14.27
N HIS A 207 -1.65 2.87 14.36
CA HIS A 207 -1.50 4.09 15.17
C HIS A 207 -2.30 5.27 14.60
N HIS A 208 -2.27 5.45 13.27
CA HIS A 208 -3.02 6.52 12.61
C HIS A 208 -4.53 6.43 12.84
N VAL A 209 -5.10 5.24 12.74
CA VAL A 209 -6.55 5.05 12.95
C VAL A 209 -6.94 4.97 14.44
N GLY A 210 -6.02 5.25 15.35
CA GLY A 210 -6.28 5.31 16.81
C GLY A 210 -6.53 3.94 17.45
N LYS A 211 -6.06 2.85 16.85
CA LYS A 211 -6.20 1.49 17.39
C LYS A 211 -5.05 1.08 18.30
N ALA A 212 -4.02 1.91 18.41
CA ALA A 212 -2.92 1.74 19.36
C ALA A 212 -2.55 3.11 19.95
N ALA A 213 -2.25 3.13 21.23
CA ALA A 213 -1.94 4.37 21.99
C ALA A 213 -0.60 5.00 21.58
N SER A 214 0.32 4.22 21.01
CA SER A 214 1.62 4.69 20.53
C SER A 214 2.07 3.88 19.32
N PHE A 215 3.04 4.41 18.60
CA PHE A 215 3.65 3.70 17.47
C PHE A 215 4.32 2.39 17.93
N LYS A 216 4.98 2.39 19.08
CA LYS A 216 5.57 1.19 19.69
C LYS A 216 4.51 0.13 19.99
N ALA A 217 3.41 0.51 20.67
CA ALA A 217 2.31 -0.40 20.96
C ALA A 217 1.66 -0.95 19.68
N ALA A 218 1.57 -0.13 18.62
CA ALA A 218 1.12 -0.60 17.30
C ALA A 218 2.07 -1.67 16.75
N GLY A 219 3.37 -1.45 16.84
CA GLY A 219 4.39 -2.41 16.40
C GLY A 219 4.31 -3.75 17.14
N GLU A 220 4.12 -3.72 18.44
CA GLU A 220 3.94 -4.94 19.27
C GLU A 220 2.69 -5.72 18.82
N ALA A 221 1.57 -5.03 18.62
CA ALA A 221 0.33 -5.65 18.16
C ALA A 221 0.45 -6.25 16.75
N VAL A 222 1.07 -5.52 15.81
CA VAL A 222 1.29 -6.03 14.43
C VAL A 222 2.23 -7.22 14.45
N ARG A 223 3.31 -7.18 15.22
CA ARG A 223 4.26 -8.28 15.37
C ARG A 223 3.56 -9.54 15.85
N ALA A 224 2.75 -9.44 16.89
CA ALA A 224 2.00 -10.58 17.42
C ALA A 224 1.08 -11.23 16.36
N VAL A 225 0.42 -10.42 15.53
CA VAL A 225 -0.45 -10.90 14.45
C VAL A 225 0.34 -11.57 13.33
N LEU A 226 1.49 -11.01 12.93
CA LEU A 226 2.36 -11.60 11.91
C LEU A 226 2.97 -12.93 12.41
N ASP A 227 3.52 -12.92 13.62
CA ASP A 227 4.22 -14.08 14.20
C ASP A 227 3.29 -15.28 14.47
N SER A 228 2.02 -15.01 14.74
CA SER A 228 0.99 -16.06 14.89
C SER A 228 0.46 -16.61 13.56
N GLY A 229 0.78 -15.98 12.43
CA GLY A 229 0.20 -16.30 11.12
C GLY A 229 -1.29 -15.93 10.96
N ALA A 230 -1.89 -15.25 11.92
CA ALA A 230 -3.31 -14.87 11.89
C ALA A 230 -3.65 -13.96 10.70
N ALA A 231 -2.69 -13.14 10.24
CA ALA A 231 -2.85 -12.30 9.06
C ALA A 231 -2.95 -13.17 7.79
N ALA A 232 -2.11 -14.18 7.64
CA ALA A 232 -2.12 -15.08 6.47
C ALA A 232 -3.44 -15.87 6.36
N ALA A 233 -4.04 -16.26 7.48
CA ALA A 233 -5.31 -16.98 7.51
C ALA A 233 -6.48 -16.18 6.93
N ARG A 234 -6.37 -14.85 6.85
CA ARG A 234 -7.38 -13.97 6.26
C ARG A 234 -7.20 -13.71 4.77
N VAL A 235 -6.08 -14.14 4.18
CA VAL A 235 -5.84 -14.05 2.73
C VAL A 235 -6.56 -15.23 2.07
N LYS A 236 -7.76 -14.98 1.53
CA LYS A 236 -8.62 -15.98 0.87
C LYS A 236 -9.24 -15.39 -0.38
#